data_071f818fbc9f21af7d989d8363036cb5
#
_entry.id   071f818fbc9f21af7d989d8363036cb5
#
_cell.length_a   1.000
_cell.length_b   1.000
_cell.length_c   1.000
_cell.angle_alpha   90.00
_cell.angle_beta   90.00
_cell.angle_gamma   90.00
#
_symmetry.space_group_name_H-M   'P 1'
#
loop_
_entity.id
_entity.type
_entity.pdbx_description
1 polymer ?
#
loop_
_entity_poly.entity_id
_entity_poly.type
_entity_poly.pdbx_seq_one_letter_code
_entity_poly.pdbx_strand_id
1 'polypeptide(L)'
;MFTSNKYKEYLRFFSQMHNYSFNNTILILSQYPQASRVASFQTWKSLHISVKKGEKAIKVLVPIPYHKEIVNVNADNPEDKEIVKIDKLYFKLGNVFDIGQTDGELPSLSNELLDNPEELTKAIPILMRCNSIPTEFEESLRGDSANGYYHVVDNRIAIKPDMPSAQTFKTLIHEKAHSILHTKDTKYSRNEAEVQAESIAYIVSNALGLDTSEYSFGYIAGWSKNKDIAELKQSLVLIEQTSKSILKWITDNTELQLVS
;
A
#
# COMPACT_ATOMS: atom_id res chain seq x y z
N MET A 1 -7.45 -8.87 -18.84
CA MET A 1 -8.68 -8.77 -18.06
C MET A 1 -8.45 -9.45 -16.71
N PHE A 2 -8.65 -8.76 -15.62
CA PHE A 2 -8.57 -9.37 -14.30
C PHE A 2 -9.83 -10.19 -14.02
N THR A 3 -9.65 -11.43 -13.57
CA THR A 3 -10.70 -12.16 -12.86
C THR A 3 -10.60 -11.83 -11.37
N SER A 4 -11.70 -11.96 -10.62
CA SER A 4 -11.74 -11.67 -9.18
C SER A 4 -10.63 -12.41 -8.42
N ASN A 5 -10.42 -13.70 -8.68
CA ASN A 5 -9.40 -14.50 -8.00
C ASN A 5 -7.97 -14.02 -8.32
N LYS A 6 -7.64 -13.79 -9.61
CA LYS A 6 -6.32 -13.28 -10.01
C LYS A 6 -6.03 -11.90 -9.43
N TYR A 7 -7.06 -11.06 -9.32
CA TYR A 7 -6.92 -9.76 -8.70
C TYR A 7 -6.66 -9.87 -7.20
N LYS A 8 -7.39 -10.74 -6.51
CA LYS A 8 -7.18 -11.02 -5.08
C LYS A 8 -5.78 -11.59 -4.81
N GLU A 9 -5.31 -12.53 -5.65
CA GLU A 9 -3.93 -13.04 -5.58
C GLU A 9 -2.89 -11.92 -5.76
N TYR A 10 -3.10 -11.03 -6.72
CA TYR A 10 -2.26 -9.86 -6.91
C TYR A 10 -2.23 -8.94 -5.68
N LEU A 11 -3.40 -8.61 -5.12
CA LEU A 11 -3.49 -7.76 -3.93
C LEU A 11 -2.83 -8.42 -2.70
N ARG A 12 -2.99 -9.74 -2.56
CA ARG A 12 -2.33 -10.53 -1.51
C ARG A 12 -0.81 -10.47 -1.67
N PHE A 13 -0.31 -10.70 -2.88
CA PHE A 13 1.12 -10.58 -3.15
C PHE A 13 1.62 -9.17 -2.83
N PHE A 14 0.84 -8.17 -3.21
CA PHE A 14 1.16 -6.77 -2.98
C PHE A 14 1.22 -6.42 -1.47
N SER A 15 0.31 -6.93 -0.66
CA SER A 15 0.33 -6.70 0.79
C SER A 15 1.60 -7.24 1.46
N GLN A 16 2.19 -8.32 0.92
CA GLN A 16 3.46 -8.88 1.38
C GLN A 16 4.67 -8.07 0.90
N MET A 17 4.53 -7.33 -0.22
CA MET A 17 5.60 -6.54 -0.85
C MET A 17 5.47 -5.03 -0.58
N HIS A 18 4.83 -4.63 0.52
CA HIS A 18 4.54 -3.23 0.85
C HIS A 18 5.78 -2.33 0.91
N ASN A 19 6.98 -2.87 1.11
CA ASN A 19 8.26 -2.14 1.10
C ASN A 19 8.79 -1.84 -0.31
N TYR A 20 8.22 -2.47 -1.36
CA TYR A 20 8.65 -2.29 -2.76
C TYR A 20 7.72 -1.34 -3.49
N SER A 21 8.25 -0.61 -4.50
CA SER A 21 7.42 0.19 -5.40
C SER A 21 6.58 -0.71 -6.32
N PHE A 22 5.47 -0.19 -6.84
CA PHE A 22 4.62 -0.88 -7.79
C PHE A 22 5.41 -1.60 -8.90
N ASN A 23 6.33 -0.88 -9.55
CA ASN A 23 7.16 -1.47 -10.59
C ASN A 23 8.01 -2.63 -10.08
N ASN A 24 8.59 -2.50 -8.90
CA ASN A 24 9.39 -3.57 -8.29
C ASN A 24 8.53 -4.75 -7.85
N THR A 25 7.34 -4.52 -7.32
CA THR A 25 6.39 -5.58 -6.97
C THR A 25 6.01 -6.41 -8.20
N ILE A 26 5.73 -5.75 -9.34
CA ILE A 26 5.49 -6.44 -10.61
C ILE A 26 6.73 -7.20 -11.11
N LEU A 27 7.93 -6.61 -10.99
CA LEU A 27 9.17 -7.29 -11.36
C LEU A 27 9.41 -8.53 -10.50
N ILE A 28 9.18 -8.46 -9.20
CA ILE A 28 9.33 -9.60 -8.29
C ILE A 28 8.30 -10.67 -8.65
N LEU A 29 7.01 -10.31 -8.76
CA LEU A 29 5.94 -11.23 -9.12
C LEU A 29 6.21 -11.97 -10.43
N SER A 30 6.74 -11.27 -11.43
CA SER A 30 7.03 -11.87 -12.74
C SER A 30 8.21 -12.84 -12.73
N GLN A 31 9.19 -12.64 -11.84
CA GLN A 31 10.39 -13.47 -11.75
C GLN A 31 10.28 -14.58 -10.71
N TYR A 32 9.54 -14.34 -9.61
CA TYR A 32 9.39 -15.27 -8.49
C TYR A 32 7.97 -15.14 -7.90
N PRO A 33 6.94 -15.74 -8.54
CA PRO A 33 5.53 -15.57 -8.15
C PRO A 33 5.19 -16.01 -6.73
N GLN A 34 5.97 -16.91 -6.15
CA GLN A 34 5.82 -17.42 -4.78
C GLN A 34 6.57 -16.59 -3.73
N ALA A 35 7.15 -15.45 -4.11
CA ALA A 35 7.86 -14.59 -3.17
C ALA A 35 6.93 -14.17 -2.01
N SER A 36 7.48 -14.21 -0.81
CA SER A 36 6.78 -13.80 0.42
C SER A 36 7.50 -12.69 1.17
N ARG A 37 8.80 -12.80 1.32
CA ARG A 37 9.66 -11.80 1.98
C ARG A 37 10.96 -11.65 1.21
N VAL A 38 11.15 -10.50 0.61
CA VAL A 38 12.27 -10.25 -0.31
C VAL A 38 13.18 -9.19 0.29
N ALA A 39 14.48 -9.47 0.31
CA ALA A 39 15.47 -8.51 0.77
C ALA A 39 16.80 -8.66 0.01
N SER A 40 17.68 -7.65 0.15
CA SER A 40 19.02 -7.69 -0.43
C SER A 40 19.89 -8.75 0.25
N PHE A 41 20.91 -9.23 -0.44
CA PHE A 41 21.90 -10.14 0.16
C PHE A 41 22.52 -9.56 1.46
N GLN A 42 22.77 -8.26 1.47
CA GLN A 42 23.33 -7.59 2.66
C GLN A 42 22.32 -7.55 3.81
N THR A 43 21.06 -7.31 3.52
CA THR A 43 20.00 -7.33 4.53
C THR A 43 19.86 -8.72 5.15
N TRP A 44 19.82 -9.78 4.33
CA TRP A 44 19.78 -11.15 4.83
C TRP A 44 21.00 -11.45 5.72
N LYS A 45 22.19 -11.06 5.27
CA LYS A 45 23.43 -11.24 6.05
C LYS A 45 23.39 -10.50 7.39
N SER A 46 22.83 -9.29 7.46
CA SER A 46 22.68 -8.54 8.72
C SER A 46 21.70 -9.20 9.70
N LEU A 47 20.77 -10.01 9.18
CA LEU A 47 19.84 -10.82 9.96
C LEU A 47 20.41 -12.21 10.30
N HIS A 48 21.69 -12.46 10.00
CA HIS A 48 22.37 -13.77 10.18
C HIS A 48 21.74 -14.90 9.33
N ILE A 49 21.09 -14.55 8.22
CA ILE A 49 20.46 -15.47 7.27
C ILE A 49 21.32 -15.52 6.00
N SER A 50 21.61 -16.72 5.49
CA SER A 50 22.44 -16.90 4.30
C SER A 50 21.58 -17.28 3.10
N VAL A 51 21.88 -16.69 1.94
CA VAL A 51 21.26 -17.10 0.67
C VAL A 51 21.88 -18.42 0.23
N LYS A 52 21.08 -19.41 -0.12
CA LYS A 52 21.52 -20.73 -0.58
C LYS A 52 22.41 -20.61 -1.81
N LYS A 53 23.43 -21.45 -1.87
CA LYS A 53 24.35 -21.50 -3.01
C LYS A 53 23.62 -21.90 -4.28
N GLY A 54 23.78 -21.12 -5.34
CA GLY A 54 23.18 -21.42 -6.66
C GLY A 54 21.84 -20.73 -6.90
N GLU A 55 21.25 -20.06 -5.90
CA GLU A 55 20.02 -19.31 -6.06
C GLU A 55 20.17 -18.13 -7.04
N LYS A 56 19.13 -17.94 -7.87
CA LYS A 56 19.09 -16.85 -8.85
C LYS A 56 18.46 -15.62 -8.21
N ALA A 57 19.22 -14.50 -8.26
CA ALA A 57 18.72 -13.24 -7.75
C ALA A 57 17.51 -12.72 -8.57
N ILE A 58 16.52 -12.21 -7.86
CA ILE A 58 15.41 -11.44 -8.39
C ILE A 58 15.91 -10.03 -8.69
N LYS A 59 15.65 -9.50 -9.88
CA LYS A 59 16.11 -8.17 -10.30
C LYS A 59 15.06 -7.13 -9.97
N VAL A 60 15.50 -6.06 -9.31
CA VAL A 60 14.67 -4.90 -8.96
C VAL A 60 15.35 -3.60 -9.41
N LEU A 61 14.56 -2.53 -9.53
CA LEU A 61 15.04 -1.19 -9.83
C LEU A 61 15.42 -0.48 -8.52
N VAL A 62 16.70 -0.10 -8.41
CA VAL A 62 17.22 0.65 -7.26
C VAL A 62 17.44 2.10 -7.68
N PRO A 63 16.81 3.09 -7.02
CA PRO A 63 17.00 4.49 -7.36
C PRO A 63 18.41 4.95 -6.96
N ILE A 64 19.03 5.75 -7.85
CA ILE A 64 20.29 6.43 -7.61
C ILE A 64 20.05 7.91 -7.80
N PRO A 65 20.07 8.70 -6.73
CA PRO A 65 20.01 10.15 -6.86
C PRO A 65 21.27 10.67 -7.54
N TYR A 66 21.09 11.56 -8.48
CA TYR A 66 22.17 12.26 -9.17
C TYR A 66 21.98 13.75 -9.00
N HIS A 67 22.94 14.36 -8.33
CA HIS A 67 22.96 15.79 -8.11
C HIS A 67 24.10 16.38 -8.93
N LYS A 68 23.82 17.37 -9.76
CA LYS A 68 24.83 18.11 -10.53
C LYS A 68 24.53 19.60 -10.45
N GLU A 69 25.55 20.36 -10.12
CA GLU A 69 25.52 21.81 -10.26
C GLU A 69 26.14 22.19 -11.61
N ILE A 70 25.40 22.96 -12.40
CA ILE A 70 25.90 23.53 -13.67
C ILE A 70 25.97 25.03 -13.44
N VAL A 71 27.14 25.58 -13.69
CA VAL A 71 27.34 27.04 -13.70
C VAL A 71 27.09 27.54 -15.10
N ASN A 72 25.96 28.21 -15.32
CA ASN A 72 25.70 28.95 -16.54
C ASN A 72 26.37 30.30 -16.41
N VAL A 73 27.30 30.58 -17.33
CA VAL A 73 27.94 31.88 -17.44
C VAL A 73 27.23 32.66 -18.53
N ASN A 74 26.78 33.87 -18.21
CA ASN A 74 26.14 34.75 -19.17
C ASN A 74 27.19 35.14 -20.26
N ALA A 75 26.88 34.89 -21.51
CA ALA A 75 27.79 35.16 -22.63
C ALA A 75 28.12 36.65 -22.76
N ASP A 76 27.21 37.53 -22.36
CA ASP A 76 27.36 39.00 -22.46
C ASP A 76 28.00 39.61 -21.19
N ASN A 77 28.00 38.89 -20.07
CA ASN A 77 28.61 39.29 -18.80
C ASN A 77 29.19 38.07 -18.05
N PRO A 78 30.50 37.76 -18.23
CA PRO A 78 31.13 36.60 -17.62
C PRO A 78 31.19 36.57 -16.08
N GLU A 79 30.93 37.71 -15.42
CA GLU A 79 30.84 37.79 -13.97
C GLU A 79 29.45 37.34 -13.44
N ASP A 80 28.44 37.33 -14.31
CA ASP A 80 27.08 36.89 -13.97
C ASP A 80 27.00 35.36 -14.16
N LYS A 81 27.12 34.66 -13.03
CA LYS A 81 27.11 33.20 -12.96
C LYS A 81 25.85 32.73 -12.25
N GLU A 82 25.02 32.02 -12.95
CA GLU A 82 23.85 31.35 -12.40
C GLU A 82 24.18 29.87 -12.11
N ILE A 83 23.99 29.43 -10.85
CA ILE A 83 24.16 28.02 -10.47
C ILE A 83 22.82 27.33 -10.63
N VAL A 84 22.70 26.49 -11.63
CA VAL A 84 21.53 25.64 -11.86
C VAL A 84 21.79 24.28 -11.23
N LYS A 85 20.98 23.93 -10.23
CA LYS A 85 21.01 22.58 -9.62
C LYS A 85 20.13 21.64 -10.43
N ILE A 86 20.72 20.57 -10.90
CA ILE A 86 20.00 19.50 -11.61
C ILE A 86 19.92 18.28 -10.71
N ASP A 87 18.73 17.98 -10.26
CA ASP A 87 18.42 16.78 -9.51
C ASP A 87 17.75 15.78 -10.44
N LYS A 88 18.40 14.65 -10.67
CA LYS A 88 17.89 13.55 -11.50
C LYS A 88 17.88 12.25 -10.72
N LEU A 89 16.92 11.39 -11.01
CA LEU A 89 16.85 10.06 -10.47
C LEU A 89 17.14 9.05 -11.57
N TYR A 90 18.23 8.31 -11.42
CA TYR A 90 18.56 7.17 -12.27
C TYR A 90 18.19 5.87 -11.58
N PHE A 91 18.03 4.81 -12.33
CA PHE A 91 17.75 3.49 -11.79
C PHE A 91 18.82 2.51 -12.26
N LYS A 92 19.30 1.68 -11.34
CA LYS A 92 20.13 0.51 -11.64
C LYS A 92 19.43 -0.77 -11.26
N LEU A 93 19.84 -1.88 -11.86
CA LEU A 93 19.39 -3.20 -11.42
C LEU A 93 20.06 -3.58 -10.11
N GLY A 94 19.25 -3.89 -9.10
CA GLY A 94 19.65 -4.48 -7.85
C GLY A 94 19.30 -5.95 -7.79
N ASN A 95 19.95 -6.68 -6.88
CA ASN A 95 19.72 -8.09 -6.63
C ASN A 95 19.06 -8.25 -5.26
N VAL A 96 17.93 -8.97 -5.25
CA VAL A 96 17.23 -9.34 -4.02
C VAL A 96 16.92 -10.84 -4.06
N PHE A 97 16.62 -11.41 -2.90
CA PHE A 97 16.32 -12.82 -2.74
C PHE A 97 15.12 -12.97 -1.81
N ASP A 98 14.26 -13.92 -2.09
CA ASP A 98 13.15 -14.30 -1.21
C ASP A 98 13.67 -15.16 -0.03
N ILE A 99 12.95 -15.15 1.10
CA ILE A 99 13.27 -15.99 2.25
C ILE A 99 13.34 -17.48 1.89
N GLY A 100 12.51 -17.97 0.97
CA GLY A 100 12.56 -19.34 0.47
C GLY A 100 13.86 -19.71 -0.26
N GLN A 101 14.62 -18.69 -0.71
CA GLN A 101 15.96 -18.84 -1.32
C GLN A 101 17.08 -18.81 -0.26
N THR A 102 16.76 -18.77 1.02
CA THR A 102 17.71 -18.70 2.13
C THR A 102 17.64 -19.95 3.00
N ASP A 103 18.64 -20.13 3.85
CA ASP A 103 18.72 -21.22 4.84
C ASP A 103 18.16 -20.82 6.22
N GLY A 104 17.61 -19.60 6.34
CA GLY A 104 17.05 -19.07 7.57
C GLY A 104 15.53 -19.18 7.64
N GLU A 105 15.05 -19.17 8.86
CA GLU A 105 13.65 -18.94 9.19
C GLU A 105 13.56 -17.57 9.84
N LEU A 106 12.66 -16.71 9.35
CA LEU A 106 12.31 -15.51 10.10
C LEU A 106 11.39 -15.92 11.25
N PRO A 107 11.50 -15.27 12.43
CA PRO A 107 10.50 -15.43 13.46
C PRO A 107 9.13 -15.27 12.80
N SER A 108 8.23 -16.23 13.00
CA SER A 108 6.84 -16.03 12.67
C SER A 108 6.42 -14.82 13.49
N LEU A 109 6.24 -13.67 12.85
CA LEU A 109 5.46 -12.61 13.46
C LEU A 109 4.09 -13.27 13.63
N SER A 110 3.79 -13.65 14.86
CA SER A 110 2.61 -14.44 15.16
C SER A 110 1.40 -13.70 14.59
N ASN A 111 0.57 -14.39 13.80
CA ASN A 111 -0.77 -13.94 13.44
C ASN A 111 -1.63 -13.67 14.69
N GLU A 112 -1.09 -13.92 15.89
CA GLU A 112 -1.69 -13.68 17.17
C GLU A 112 -1.94 -12.19 17.49
N LEU A 113 -1.27 -11.26 16.78
CA LEU A 113 -1.40 -9.83 17.10
C LEU A 113 -2.75 -9.22 16.64
N LEU A 114 -3.39 -9.79 15.64
CA LEU A 114 -4.60 -9.19 15.04
C LEU A 114 -5.87 -10.02 15.16
N ASP A 115 -5.79 -11.28 15.56
CA ASP A 115 -6.90 -12.00 16.15
C ASP A 115 -7.19 -11.55 17.60
N ASN A 116 -6.34 -10.62 18.13
CA ASN A 116 -6.57 -10.02 19.43
C ASN A 116 -7.50 -8.79 19.28
N PRO A 117 -8.81 -8.92 19.61
CA PRO A 117 -9.76 -7.81 19.55
C PRO A 117 -9.31 -6.59 20.38
N GLU A 118 -8.46 -6.80 21.38
CA GLU A 118 -7.96 -5.77 22.27
C GLU A 118 -6.97 -4.83 21.58
N GLU A 119 -6.04 -5.37 20.78
CA GLU A 119 -5.09 -4.57 20.01
C GLU A 119 -5.78 -3.76 18.90
N LEU A 120 -6.77 -4.35 18.22
CA LEU A 120 -7.59 -3.62 17.25
C LEU A 120 -8.38 -2.49 17.90
N THR A 121 -8.95 -2.75 19.07
CA THR A 121 -9.70 -1.74 19.83
C THR A 121 -8.81 -0.55 20.20
N LYS A 122 -7.55 -0.78 20.57
CA LYS A 122 -6.56 0.28 20.82
C LYS A 122 -6.17 1.04 19.54
N ALA A 123 -6.11 0.35 18.41
CA ALA A 123 -5.71 0.94 17.13
C ALA A 123 -6.82 1.78 16.48
N ILE A 124 -8.10 1.49 16.72
CA ILE A 124 -9.24 2.21 16.14
C ILE A 124 -9.18 3.72 16.39
N PRO A 125 -9.03 4.25 17.64
CA PRO A 125 -8.94 5.69 17.89
C PRO A 125 -7.75 6.36 17.20
N ILE A 126 -6.66 5.61 16.98
CA ILE A 126 -5.48 6.08 16.28
C ILE A 126 -5.76 6.19 14.77
N LEU A 127 -6.37 5.16 14.19
CA LEU A 127 -6.77 5.17 12.79
C LEU A 127 -7.84 6.25 12.50
N MET A 128 -8.74 6.54 13.44
CA MET A 128 -9.70 7.64 13.30
C MET A 128 -9.02 8.99 13.08
N ARG A 129 -7.83 9.22 13.65
CA ARG A 129 -7.03 10.45 13.46
C ARG A 129 -6.16 10.47 12.21
N CYS A 130 -6.09 9.35 11.49
CA CYS A 130 -5.34 9.29 10.23
C CYS A 130 -5.85 10.36 9.25
N ASN A 131 -4.92 11.04 8.54
CA ASN A 131 -5.18 12.12 7.56
C ASN A 131 -6.01 13.32 8.06
N SER A 132 -6.16 13.47 9.37
CA SER A 132 -6.85 14.62 10.00
C SER A 132 -8.30 14.87 9.53
N ILE A 133 -8.93 13.88 8.89
CA ILE A 133 -10.35 13.95 8.52
C ILE A 133 -11.21 13.68 9.76
N PRO A 134 -12.15 14.57 10.12
CA PRO A 134 -13.09 14.33 11.21
C PRO A 134 -13.78 12.98 11.05
N THR A 135 -13.64 12.14 12.06
CA THR A 135 -14.15 10.76 12.04
C THR A 135 -14.87 10.49 13.37
N GLU A 136 -16.11 10.10 13.29
CA GLU A 136 -16.98 9.89 14.47
C GLU A 136 -17.85 8.65 14.33
N PHE A 137 -18.35 8.16 15.46
CA PHE A 137 -19.39 7.13 15.49
C PHE A 137 -20.76 7.81 15.38
N GLU A 138 -21.63 7.27 14.52
CA GLU A 138 -22.97 7.81 14.27
C GLU A 138 -23.98 6.67 14.22
N GLU A 139 -24.99 6.70 15.11
CA GLU A 139 -26.00 5.63 15.21
C GLU A 139 -26.93 5.56 13.99
N SER A 140 -27.22 6.71 13.37
CA SER A 140 -28.12 6.81 12.23
C SER A 140 -27.34 7.13 10.96
N LEU A 141 -26.74 6.11 10.34
CA LEU A 141 -26.08 6.29 9.04
C LEU A 141 -27.13 6.48 7.93
N ARG A 142 -26.74 7.20 6.89
CA ARG A 142 -27.55 7.36 5.67
C ARG A 142 -27.64 6.01 4.92
N GLY A 143 -28.63 5.20 5.28
CA GLY A 143 -28.88 3.86 4.71
C GLY A 143 -28.72 2.75 5.75
N ASP A 144 -29.76 1.94 5.91
CA ASP A 144 -29.89 0.92 6.98
C ASP A 144 -28.83 -0.21 6.90
N SER A 145 -28.12 -0.36 5.79
CA SER A 145 -27.14 -1.43 5.57
C SER A 145 -25.67 -0.97 5.53
N ALA A 146 -25.42 0.33 5.64
CA ALA A 146 -24.04 0.85 5.61
C ALA A 146 -23.36 0.68 6.97
N ASN A 147 -22.10 0.26 6.97
CA ASN A 147 -21.25 0.19 8.17
C ASN A 147 -20.48 1.51 8.42
N GLY A 148 -20.37 2.35 7.41
CA GLY A 148 -19.76 3.66 7.44
C GLY A 148 -19.97 4.40 6.13
N TYR A 149 -19.59 5.67 6.10
CA TYR A 149 -19.51 6.47 4.87
C TYR A 149 -18.55 7.65 5.02
N TYR A 150 -17.91 8.01 3.91
CA TYR A 150 -17.23 9.29 3.75
C TYR A 150 -18.16 10.31 3.11
N HIS A 151 -18.41 11.44 3.78
CA HIS A 151 -19.23 12.52 3.24
C HIS A 151 -18.35 13.55 2.53
N VAL A 152 -18.35 13.52 1.20
CA VAL A 152 -17.43 14.31 0.35
C VAL A 152 -17.62 15.82 0.55
N VAL A 153 -18.87 16.30 0.76
CA VAL A 153 -19.17 17.73 0.89
C VAL A 153 -18.71 18.26 2.24
N ASP A 154 -19.04 17.55 3.33
CA ASP A 154 -18.69 17.95 4.70
C ASP A 154 -17.26 17.51 5.07
N ASN A 155 -16.62 16.73 4.20
CA ASN A 155 -15.28 16.18 4.40
C ASN A 155 -15.12 15.49 5.77
N ARG A 156 -16.03 14.59 6.09
CA ARG A 156 -16.06 13.83 7.34
C ARG A 156 -16.36 12.35 7.10
N ILE A 157 -15.97 11.52 8.04
CA ILE A 157 -16.29 10.09 8.04
C ILE A 157 -17.21 9.79 9.22
N ALA A 158 -18.25 8.99 8.96
CA ALA A 158 -19.11 8.42 9.99
C ALA A 158 -19.04 6.90 9.96
N ILE A 159 -18.97 6.28 11.13
CA ILE A 159 -18.85 4.84 11.33
C ILE A 159 -19.97 4.38 12.24
N LYS A 160 -20.58 3.25 11.92
CA LYS A 160 -21.60 2.62 12.76
C LYS A 160 -20.98 2.18 14.09
N PRO A 161 -21.57 2.54 15.25
CA PRO A 161 -21.12 2.05 16.55
C PRO A 161 -21.41 0.56 16.71
N ASP A 162 -20.86 -0.03 17.75
CA ASP A 162 -21.15 -1.39 18.25
C ASP A 162 -20.88 -2.54 17.26
N MET A 163 -20.09 -2.29 16.23
CA MET A 163 -19.57 -3.35 15.37
C MET A 163 -18.39 -4.08 16.02
N PRO A 164 -18.15 -5.36 15.70
CA PRO A 164 -16.92 -6.05 16.07
C PRO A 164 -15.66 -5.24 15.69
N SER A 165 -14.62 -5.24 16.52
CA SER A 165 -13.40 -4.42 16.31
C SER A 165 -12.78 -4.64 14.93
N ALA A 166 -12.73 -5.88 14.44
CA ALA A 166 -12.22 -6.18 13.10
C ALA A 166 -13.08 -5.53 11.99
N GLN A 167 -14.41 -5.55 12.13
CA GLN A 167 -15.31 -4.92 11.17
C GLN A 167 -15.18 -3.39 11.21
N THR A 168 -15.13 -2.80 12.41
CA THR A 168 -14.91 -1.36 12.61
C THR A 168 -13.59 -0.93 11.95
N PHE A 169 -12.52 -1.69 12.17
CA PHE A 169 -11.21 -1.39 11.62
C PHE A 169 -11.19 -1.45 10.08
N LYS A 170 -11.75 -2.52 9.50
CA LYS A 170 -11.88 -2.67 8.04
C LYS A 170 -12.69 -1.54 7.42
N THR A 171 -13.84 -1.19 8.03
CA THR A 171 -14.69 -0.09 7.58
C THR A 171 -13.95 1.25 7.64
N LEU A 172 -13.24 1.52 8.73
CA LEU A 172 -12.43 2.74 8.87
C LEU A 172 -11.39 2.87 7.75
N ILE A 173 -10.66 1.79 7.42
CA ILE A 173 -9.68 1.82 6.33
C ILE A 173 -10.37 2.14 5.01
N HIS A 174 -11.51 1.52 4.73
CA HIS A 174 -12.29 1.73 3.52
C HIS A 174 -12.71 3.21 3.39
N GLU A 175 -13.29 3.80 4.43
CA GLU A 175 -13.73 5.20 4.42
C GLU A 175 -12.54 6.19 4.41
N LYS A 176 -11.42 5.85 5.07
CA LYS A 176 -10.17 6.61 4.96
C LYS A 176 -9.62 6.60 3.54
N ALA A 177 -9.69 5.46 2.83
CA ALA A 177 -9.30 5.39 1.42
C ALA A 177 -10.15 6.32 0.55
N HIS A 178 -11.48 6.32 0.76
CA HIS A 178 -12.36 7.28 0.09
C HIS A 178 -11.96 8.73 0.40
N SER A 179 -11.70 9.08 1.63
CA SER A 179 -11.35 10.44 2.03
C SER A 179 -10.01 10.93 1.47
N ILE A 180 -9.11 10.02 1.13
CA ILE A 180 -7.81 10.34 0.53
C ILE A 180 -7.93 10.47 -1.00
N LEU A 181 -8.66 9.56 -1.66
CA LEU A 181 -8.65 9.44 -3.11
C LEU A 181 -9.86 10.10 -3.78
N HIS A 182 -11.02 10.12 -3.12
CA HIS A 182 -12.31 10.44 -3.74
C HIS A 182 -12.89 11.74 -3.18
N THR A 183 -12.10 12.80 -3.24
CA THR A 183 -12.50 14.15 -2.79
C THR A 183 -13.36 14.83 -3.86
N LYS A 184 -13.97 15.96 -3.51
CA LYS A 184 -14.74 16.80 -4.45
C LYS A 184 -13.94 17.29 -5.67
N ASP A 185 -12.61 17.33 -5.55
CA ASP A 185 -11.71 17.85 -6.58
C ASP A 185 -11.16 16.73 -7.50
N THR A 186 -11.49 15.47 -7.21
CA THR A 186 -11.06 14.31 -8.01
C THR A 186 -12.17 13.78 -8.90
N LYS A 187 -11.80 13.33 -10.12
CA LYS A 187 -12.74 12.71 -11.06
C LYS A 187 -12.61 11.19 -10.97
N TYR A 188 -13.68 10.53 -10.63
CA TYR A 188 -13.76 9.06 -10.56
C TYR A 188 -15.17 8.57 -10.86
N SER A 189 -15.32 7.35 -11.34
CA SER A 189 -16.61 6.68 -11.35
C SER A 189 -16.87 6.00 -10.01
N ARG A 190 -18.14 5.85 -9.61
CA ARG A 190 -18.48 5.15 -8.37
C ARG A 190 -17.86 3.75 -8.32
N ASN A 191 -17.91 3.00 -9.42
CA ASN A 191 -17.33 1.66 -9.48
C ASN A 191 -15.82 1.66 -9.29
N GLU A 192 -15.11 2.65 -9.80
CA GLU A 192 -13.67 2.82 -9.59
C GLU A 192 -13.34 3.14 -8.15
N ALA A 193 -14.10 4.04 -7.55
CA ALA A 193 -13.92 4.43 -6.16
C ALA A 193 -14.07 3.23 -5.22
N GLU A 194 -15.11 2.40 -5.42
CA GLU A 194 -15.31 1.20 -4.61
C GLU A 194 -14.20 0.17 -4.80
N VAL A 195 -13.74 -0.07 -6.05
CA VAL A 195 -12.63 -0.99 -6.31
C VAL A 195 -11.34 -0.52 -5.63
N GLN A 196 -11.06 0.78 -5.68
CA GLN A 196 -9.86 1.34 -5.04
C GLN A 196 -9.94 1.25 -3.52
N ALA A 197 -11.05 1.67 -2.91
CA ALA A 197 -11.24 1.65 -1.47
C ALA A 197 -11.20 0.22 -0.91
N GLU A 198 -11.90 -0.72 -1.55
CA GLU A 198 -11.93 -2.13 -1.17
C GLU A 198 -10.54 -2.78 -1.30
N SER A 199 -9.79 -2.44 -2.36
CA SER A 199 -8.43 -2.95 -2.56
C SER A 199 -7.47 -2.46 -1.49
N ILE A 200 -7.57 -1.19 -1.10
CA ILE A 200 -6.77 -0.59 -0.02
C ILE A 200 -7.12 -1.26 1.31
N ALA A 201 -8.42 -1.40 1.61
CA ALA A 201 -8.87 -2.06 2.82
C ALA A 201 -8.38 -3.52 2.90
N TYR A 202 -8.42 -4.25 1.77
CA TYR A 202 -7.88 -5.60 1.68
C TYR A 202 -6.36 -5.63 1.94
N ILE A 203 -5.57 -4.78 1.24
CA ILE A 203 -4.10 -4.76 1.35
C ILE A 203 -3.69 -4.46 2.79
N VAL A 204 -4.26 -3.41 3.39
CA VAL A 204 -3.92 -2.99 4.75
C VAL A 204 -4.32 -4.06 5.76
N SER A 205 -5.53 -4.62 5.66
CA SER A 205 -5.98 -5.70 6.53
C SER A 205 -5.11 -6.95 6.42
N ASN A 206 -4.78 -7.37 5.19
CA ASN A 206 -3.94 -8.55 4.96
C ASN A 206 -2.50 -8.35 5.45
N ALA A 207 -1.90 -7.17 5.23
CA ALA A 207 -0.56 -6.84 5.71
C ALA A 207 -0.47 -6.84 7.24
N LEU A 208 -1.57 -6.59 7.91
CA LEU A 208 -1.70 -6.64 9.37
C LEU A 208 -2.19 -8.01 9.89
N GLY A 209 -2.40 -9.01 9.03
CA GLY A 209 -2.81 -10.37 9.41
C GLY A 209 -4.30 -10.54 9.71
N LEU A 210 -5.14 -9.53 9.43
CA LEU A 210 -6.59 -9.68 9.59
C LEU A 210 -7.17 -10.67 8.60
N ASP A 211 -8.21 -11.40 9.01
CA ASP A 211 -8.97 -12.25 8.09
C ASP A 211 -9.57 -11.44 6.95
N THR A 212 -9.19 -11.78 5.73
CA THR A 212 -9.63 -11.15 4.49
C THR A 212 -10.47 -12.09 3.61
N SER A 213 -10.95 -13.21 4.17
CA SER A 213 -11.72 -14.22 3.42
C SER A 213 -13.03 -13.65 2.85
N GLU A 214 -13.67 -12.74 3.58
CA GLU A 214 -14.95 -12.12 3.20
C GLU A 214 -14.85 -11.11 2.05
N TYR A 215 -13.64 -10.61 1.73
CA TYR A 215 -13.49 -9.65 0.64
C TYR A 215 -13.78 -10.29 -0.71
N SER A 216 -14.63 -9.65 -1.48
CA SER A 216 -14.96 -10.06 -2.84
C SER A 216 -14.81 -8.90 -3.83
N PHE A 217 -14.19 -9.18 -4.97
CA PHE A 217 -13.96 -8.19 -6.02
C PHE A 217 -14.86 -8.46 -7.23
N GLY A 218 -16.17 -8.64 -6.98
CA GLY A 218 -17.14 -8.95 -8.02
C GLY A 218 -17.19 -7.92 -9.15
N TYR A 219 -16.91 -6.66 -8.86
CA TYR A 219 -16.94 -5.56 -9.84
C TYR A 219 -15.65 -5.43 -10.67
N ILE A 220 -14.59 -6.19 -10.35
CA ILE A 220 -13.26 -6.02 -10.99
C ILE A 220 -13.29 -6.27 -12.50
N ALA A 221 -14.09 -7.23 -12.93
CA ALA A 221 -14.21 -7.55 -14.36
C ALA A 221 -14.83 -6.38 -15.15
N GLY A 222 -15.86 -5.74 -14.60
CA GLY A 222 -16.48 -4.55 -15.19
C GLY A 222 -15.56 -3.34 -15.16
N TRP A 223 -14.86 -3.13 -14.05
CA TRP A 223 -13.91 -2.03 -13.88
C TRP A 223 -12.71 -2.13 -14.84
N SER A 224 -12.15 -3.34 -15.02
CA SER A 224 -10.97 -3.53 -15.86
C SER A 224 -11.28 -3.63 -17.36
N LYS A 225 -12.54 -3.94 -17.74
CA LYS A 225 -12.92 -4.25 -19.12
C LYS A 225 -12.73 -3.08 -20.09
N ASN A 226 -13.01 -1.87 -19.63
CA ASN A 226 -13.06 -0.65 -20.46
C ASN A 226 -11.87 0.29 -20.20
N LYS A 227 -10.88 -0.12 -19.41
CA LYS A 227 -9.68 0.69 -19.11
C LYS A 227 -8.51 0.24 -19.96
N ASP A 228 -7.72 1.20 -20.43
CA ASP A 228 -6.44 0.90 -21.02
C ASP A 228 -5.39 0.51 -19.95
N ILE A 229 -4.22 0.06 -20.40
CA ILE A 229 -3.15 -0.39 -19.49
C ILE A 229 -2.61 0.77 -18.65
N ALA A 230 -2.58 1.98 -19.17
CA ALA A 230 -2.06 3.15 -18.46
C ALA A 230 -3.01 3.57 -17.34
N GLU A 231 -4.33 3.59 -17.61
CA GLU A 231 -5.36 3.86 -16.60
C GLU A 231 -5.37 2.81 -15.48
N LEU A 232 -5.28 1.52 -15.84
CA LEU A 232 -5.18 0.44 -14.86
C LEU A 232 -3.92 0.58 -13.99
N LYS A 233 -2.78 0.88 -14.61
CA LYS A 233 -1.52 1.10 -13.89
C LYS A 233 -1.62 2.29 -12.95
N GLN A 234 -2.20 3.40 -13.39
CA GLN A 234 -2.38 4.59 -12.56
C GLN A 234 -3.24 4.28 -11.32
N SER A 235 -4.35 3.59 -11.51
CA SER A 235 -5.23 3.19 -10.40
C SER A 235 -4.51 2.25 -9.42
N LEU A 236 -3.76 1.27 -9.90
CA LEU A 236 -2.98 0.36 -9.06
C LEU A 236 -1.85 1.08 -8.28
N VAL A 237 -1.22 2.10 -8.88
CA VAL A 237 -0.23 2.94 -8.20
C VAL A 237 -0.89 3.76 -7.07
N LEU A 238 -2.07 4.30 -7.30
CA LEU A 238 -2.83 5.03 -6.27
C LEU A 238 -3.22 4.10 -5.10
N ILE A 239 -3.72 2.91 -5.40
CA ILE A 239 -4.01 1.89 -4.39
C ILE A 239 -2.77 1.59 -3.54
N GLU A 240 -1.63 1.37 -4.20
CA GLU A 240 -0.36 1.11 -3.51
C GLU A 240 0.06 2.23 -2.58
N GLN A 241 0.15 3.44 -3.11
CA GLN A 241 0.63 4.61 -2.37
C GLN A 241 -0.26 4.88 -1.15
N THR A 242 -1.57 4.79 -1.33
CA THR A 242 -2.54 5.00 -0.24
C THR A 242 -2.45 3.90 0.80
N SER A 243 -2.35 2.64 0.39
CA SER A 243 -2.16 1.52 1.32
C SER A 243 -0.90 1.70 2.18
N LYS A 244 0.22 2.08 1.55
CA LYS A 244 1.49 2.35 2.26
C LYS A 244 1.39 3.51 3.23
N SER A 245 0.70 4.59 2.83
CA SER A 245 0.51 5.74 3.69
C SER A 245 -0.30 5.38 4.95
N ILE A 246 -1.37 4.60 4.79
CA ILE A 246 -2.20 4.13 5.91
C ILE A 246 -1.40 3.15 6.79
N LEU A 247 -0.72 2.17 6.19
CA LEU A 247 0.13 1.22 6.92
C LEU A 247 1.21 1.95 7.72
N LYS A 248 1.90 2.89 7.10
CA LYS A 248 2.91 3.70 7.78
C LYS A 248 2.31 4.48 8.96
N TRP A 249 1.14 5.10 8.77
CA TRP A 249 0.46 5.79 9.87
C TRP A 249 0.17 4.84 11.04
N ILE A 250 -0.36 3.65 10.74
CA ILE A 250 -0.67 2.66 11.75
C ILE A 250 0.60 2.22 12.49
N THR A 251 1.64 1.81 11.78
CA THR A 251 2.90 1.33 12.40
C THR A 251 3.66 2.42 13.17
N ASP A 252 3.59 3.66 12.72
CA ASP A 252 4.24 4.78 13.41
C ASP A 252 3.50 5.21 14.69
N ASN A 253 2.22 4.89 14.84
CA ASN A 253 1.37 5.39 15.93
C ASN A 253 0.76 4.27 16.80
N THR A 254 1.03 3.02 16.50
CA THR A 254 0.58 1.84 17.26
C THR A 254 1.73 0.87 17.47
N GLU A 255 1.51 -0.13 18.31
CA GLU A 255 2.43 -1.27 18.46
C GLU A 255 2.16 -2.37 17.42
N LEU A 256 1.20 -2.17 16.51
CA LEU A 256 0.87 -3.11 15.45
C LEU A 256 2.05 -3.27 14.49
N GLN A 257 2.38 -4.52 14.17
CA GLN A 257 3.46 -4.86 13.25
C GLN A 257 2.89 -5.50 11.98
N LEU A 258 3.63 -5.35 10.89
CA LEU A 258 3.28 -5.99 9.63
C LEU A 258 3.68 -7.47 9.66
N VAL A 259 2.80 -8.34 9.19
CA VAL A 259 3.03 -9.80 9.16
C VAL A 259 3.88 -10.28 7.97
N SER A 260 4.38 -9.36 7.17
CA SER A 260 5.20 -9.65 5.97
C SER A 260 6.68 -9.38 6.17
#